data_780cf2343f028f2576aaa6be6a871b29
#
_entry.id   780cf2343f028f2576aaa6be6a871b29
#
_cell.length_a   1.000
_cell.length_b   1.000
_cell.length_c   1.000
_cell.angle_alpha   90.00
_cell.angle_beta   90.00
_cell.angle_gamma   90.00
#
_symmetry.space_group_name_H-M   'P 1'
#
loop_
_entity.id
_entity.type
_entity.pdbx_description
1 polymer ?
#
loop_
_entity_poly.entity_id
_entity_poly.type
_entity_poly.pdbx_seq_one_letter_code
_entity_poly.pdbx_strand_id
1 'polypeptide(L)'
;MDQVTYIKDMIRGSLMAAAAGDALGYAVEFIDKSTIDKLYGSDGIMAFELNGSKALISDDTQMSLFTANGLLMGVTRCAMRGIGSRPEEYVYVAYRDWYYTQTRDRRIEDSYSWLRALPQMYSLRAPGITCMNACESIVQRDEPQNNSKGGGGIMRVAPIALLHSGYIARARSFYTHEELARAGVTIARCTHKHPLGFLPAALLTLLLAEIITMSPEEVALRIESVVAKCLSVVGELYGVEYRDDVLYLEELTQRALRVAHSHLTDVEAISLLGQGWTADEAWAIALYCAVHHIDSVERAIIAAVNHDGDSDSTGSICGNVMGAICGYNHIAERSIFCPTGRSLEQTLELSDVILAIADDLSTSCLINEYDALDTPEKQLWFERYCEMKPTGIRQM
;
A
#
# COMPACT_ATOMS: atom_id res chain seq x y z
N MET A 1 10.52 23.12 7.43
CA MET A 1 10.49 22.31 6.19
C MET A 1 9.37 22.87 5.32
N ASP A 2 9.58 23.06 4.02
CA ASP A 2 8.46 23.45 3.14
C ASP A 2 7.51 22.27 2.91
N GLN A 3 6.27 22.58 2.48
CA GLN A 3 5.20 21.58 2.35
C GLN A 3 5.55 20.46 1.35
N VAL A 4 6.26 20.78 0.28
CA VAL A 4 6.65 19.78 -0.73
C VAL A 4 7.63 18.77 -0.15
N THR A 5 8.65 19.26 0.55
CA THR A 5 9.64 18.41 1.23
C THR A 5 8.99 17.59 2.35
N TYR A 6 8.08 18.18 3.12
CA TYR A 6 7.33 17.49 4.17
C TYR A 6 6.51 16.33 3.59
N ILE A 7 5.63 16.59 2.63
CA ILE A 7 4.76 15.55 2.05
C ILE A 7 5.58 14.48 1.34
N LYS A 8 6.69 14.85 0.67
CA LYS A 8 7.61 13.87 0.09
C LYS A 8 8.17 12.91 1.13
N ASP A 9 8.54 13.42 2.31
CA ASP A 9 9.04 12.59 3.41
C ASP A 9 7.95 11.64 3.93
N MET A 10 6.71 12.11 4.06
CA MET A 10 5.56 11.28 4.45
C MET A 10 5.24 10.20 3.40
N ILE A 11 5.30 10.52 2.10
CA ILE A 11 5.11 9.55 1.01
C ILE A 11 6.17 8.44 1.08
N ARG A 12 7.44 8.79 1.23
CA ARG A 12 8.53 7.82 1.44
C ARG A 12 8.31 6.99 2.69
N GLY A 13 7.91 7.65 3.79
CA GLY A 13 7.61 6.99 5.07
C GLY A 13 6.50 5.95 4.93
N SER A 14 5.41 6.29 4.27
CA SER A 14 4.27 5.40 4.05
C SER A 14 4.68 4.12 3.33
N LEU A 15 5.38 4.21 2.19
CA LEU A 15 5.78 3.04 1.43
C LEU A 15 6.88 2.22 2.12
N MET A 16 7.85 2.87 2.74
CA MET A 16 8.95 2.16 3.41
C MET A 16 8.50 1.48 4.69
N ALA A 17 7.62 2.10 5.49
CA ALA A 17 7.06 1.45 6.68
C ALA A 17 6.08 0.34 6.33
N ALA A 18 5.32 0.49 5.24
CA ALA A 18 4.48 -0.59 4.73
C ALA A 18 5.31 -1.82 4.35
N ALA A 19 6.37 -1.63 3.55
CA ALA A 19 7.26 -2.72 3.17
C ALA A 19 8.03 -3.30 4.37
N ALA A 20 8.31 -2.50 5.40
CA ALA A 20 8.90 -2.99 6.65
C ALA A 20 7.89 -3.84 7.45
N GLY A 21 6.64 -3.42 7.53
CA GLY A 21 5.55 -4.18 8.16
C GLY A 21 5.26 -5.48 7.44
N ASP A 22 5.16 -5.44 6.09
CA ASP A 22 5.09 -6.60 5.22
C ASP A 22 6.24 -7.58 5.50
N ALA A 23 7.49 -7.13 5.41
CA ALA A 23 8.66 -8.00 5.59
C ALA A 23 8.77 -8.59 7.01
N LEU A 24 8.29 -7.90 8.04
CA LEU A 24 8.23 -8.41 9.40
C LEU A 24 7.12 -9.45 9.54
N GLY A 25 5.93 -9.17 9.00
CA GLY A 25 4.75 -10.04 9.05
C GLY A 25 4.90 -11.29 8.20
N TYR A 26 5.52 -11.20 7.03
CA TYR A 26 5.74 -12.31 6.11
C TYR A 26 6.50 -13.49 6.76
N ALA A 27 7.38 -13.20 7.71
CA ALA A 27 8.10 -14.24 8.45
C ALA A 27 7.17 -15.10 9.34
N VAL A 28 5.98 -14.60 9.67
CA VAL A 28 5.04 -15.24 10.62
C VAL A 28 3.62 -15.43 10.08
N GLU A 29 3.34 -15.06 8.83
CA GLU A 29 2.02 -15.06 8.18
C GLU A 29 1.25 -16.38 8.32
N PHE A 30 1.93 -17.53 8.18
CA PHE A 30 1.27 -18.86 8.18
C PHE A 30 1.44 -19.64 9.49
N ILE A 31 1.80 -18.98 10.58
CA ILE A 31 1.96 -19.62 11.88
C ILE A 31 1.08 -18.93 12.94
N ASP A 32 0.55 -19.73 13.86
CA ASP A 32 -0.28 -19.21 14.94
C ASP A 32 0.54 -18.47 16.02
N LYS A 33 -0.15 -17.61 16.79
CA LYS A 33 0.48 -16.81 17.85
C LYS A 33 1.25 -17.67 18.86
N SER A 34 0.72 -18.86 19.16
CA SER A 34 1.40 -19.78 20.09
C SER A 34 2.73 -20.29 19.52
N THR A 35 2.84 -20.41 18.23
CA THR A 35 4.08 -20.79 17.54
C THR A 35 5.03 -19.59 17.43
N ILE A 36 4.49 -18.39 17.16
CA ILE A 36 5.27 -17.15 17.22
C ILE A 36 5.94 -16.99 18.59
N ASP A 37 5.18 -17.19 19.68
CA ASP A 37 5.69 -17.08 21.06
C ASP A 37 6.78 -18.12 21.37
N LYS A 38 6.67 -19.31 20.82
CA LYS A 38 7.70 -20.35 20.99
C LYS A 38 8.99 -20.02 20.25
N LEU A 39 8.90 -19.39 19.07
CA LEU A 39 10.05 -19.06 18.22
C LEU A 39 10.75 -17.77 18.68
N TYR A 40 9.98 -16.76 19.04
CA TYR A 40 10.48 -15.40 19.28
C TYR A 40 10.33 -14.92 20.72
N GLY A 41 9.69 -15.69 21.61
CA GLY A 41 9.37 -15.29 22.97
C GLY A 41 8.01 -14.60 23.09
N SER A 42 7.61 -14.26 24.33
CA SER A 42 6.30 -13.69 24.65
C SER A 42 5.99 -12.37 23.93
N ASP A 43 7.01 -11.63 23.52
CA ASP A 43 6.88 -10.35 22.84
C ASP A 43 6.69 -10.52 21.31
N GLY A 44 6.81 -11.77 20.82
CA GLY A 44 6.68 -12.11 19.41
C GLY A 44 7.88 -11.67 18.58
N ILE A 45 7.69 -11.59 17.25
CA ILE A 45 8.73 -11.11 16.34
C ILE A 45 8.88 -9.60 16.47
N MET A 46 10.10 -9.14 16.78
CA MET A 46 10.42 -7.72 16.98
C MET A 46 11.51 -7.21 16.04
N ALA A 47 12.12 -8.07 15.26
CA ALA A 47 13.18 -7.74 14.30
C ALA A 47 13.05 -8.60 13.05
N PHE A 48 13.60 -8.12 11.95
CA PHE A 48 13.55 -8.82 10.69
C PHE A 48 14.24 -10.20 10.73
N GLU A 49 13.55 -11.18 10.22
CA GLU A 49 14.15 -12.42 9.71
C GLU A 49 14.89 -12.13 8.40
N LEU A 50 16.15 -12.53 8.32
CA LEU A 50 16.97 -12.23 7.17
C LEU A 50 17.21 -13.48 6.30
N ASN A 51 16.95 -13.36 5.00
CA ASN A 51 17.45 -14.29 4.01
C ASN A 51 18.76 -13.71 3.40
N GLY A 52 19.90 -14.25 3.82
CA GLY A 52 21.21 -13.65 3.56
C GLY A 52 21.36 -12.31 4.26
N SER A 53 21.30 -11.22 3.51
CA SER A 53 21.42 -9.86 4.08
C SER A 53 20.13 -9.05 4.01
N LYS A 54 19.02 -9.62 3.52
CA LYS A 54 17.78 -8.93 3.24
C LYS A 54 16.59 -9.49 4.00
N ALA A 55 15.76 -8.59 4.53
CA ALA A 55 14.41 -8.87 4.94
C ALA A 55 13.54 -8.92 3.68
N LEU A 56 12.88 -10.05 3.45
CA LEU A 56 12.13 -10.29 2.21
C LEU A 56 10.72 -9.72 2.32
N ILE A 57 10.28 -9.03 1.28
CA ILE A 57 8.91 -8.58 1.11
C ILE A 57 8.02 -9.69 0.55
N SER A 58 6.70 -9.59 0.76
CA SER A 58 5.68 -10.47 0.18
C SER A 58 5.09 -9.90 -1.12
N ASP A 59 3.98 -10.50 -1.60
CA ASP A 59 3.21 -9.96 -2.72
C ASP A 59 2.50 -8.65 -2.38
N ASP A 60 2.31 -8.30 -1.13
CA ASP A 60 1.79 -7.01 -0.66
C ASP A 60 2.60 -5.84 -1.19
N THR A 61 3.90 -5.83 -0.90
CA THR A 61 4.81 -4.80 -1.42
C THR A 61 4.98 -4.91 -2.93
N GLN A 62 5.09 -6.13 -3.49
CA GLN A 62 5.19 -6.30 -4.94
C GLN A 62 3.98 -5.65 -5.64
N MET A 63 2.76 -5.99 -5.25
CA MET A 63 1.55 -5.44 -5.86
C MET A 63 1.38 -3.94 -5.61
N SER A 64 1.80 -3.42 -4.46
CA SER A 64 1.85 -1.97 -4.18
C SER A 64 2.77 -1.25 -5.18
N LEU A 65 3.94 -1.78 -5.47
CA LEU A 65 4.87 -1.21 -6.45
C LEU A 65 4.29 -1.26 -7.88
N PHE A 66 3.64 -2.36 -8.26
CA PHE A 66 2.96 -2.45 -9.54
C PHE A 66 1.74 -1.53 -9.63
N THR A 67 1.00 -1.31 -8.54
CA THR A 67 -0.06 -0.29 -8.47
C THR A 67 0.51 1.10 -8.76
N ALA A 68 1.56 1.50 -8.03
CA ALA A 68 2.23 2.78 -8.24
C ALA A 68 2.72 2.94 -9.68
N ASN A 69 3.32 1.90 -10.25
CA ASN A 69 3.78 1.91 -11.65
C ASN A 69 2.62 2.13 -12.63
N GLY A 70 1.50 1.44 -12.45
CA GLY A 70 0.30 1.61 -13.28
C GLY A 70 -0.25 3.04 -13.22
N LEU A 71 -0.32 3.61 -12.01
CA LEU A 71 -0.76 4.99 -11.78
C LEU A 71 0.15 6.00 -12.48
N LEU A 72 1.47 5.87 -12.31
CA LEU A 72 2.47 6.77 -12.90
C LEU A 72 2.47 6.67 -14.44
N MET A 73 2.30 5.47 -14.98
CA MET A 73 2.10 5.27 -16.41
C MET A 73 0.81 5.93 -16.90
N GLY A 74 -0.29 5.81 -16.14
CA GLY A 74 -1.57 6.42 -16.46
C GLY A 74 -1.47 7.94 -16.52
N VAL A 75 -0.92 8.58 -15.49
CA VAL A 75 -0.66 10.04 -15.44
C VAL A 75 0.18 10.47 -16.64
N THR A 76 1.28 9.77 -16.92
CA THR A 76 2.20 10.11 -18.00
C THR A 76 1.50 10.05 -19.37
N ARG A 77 0.75 8.98 -19.65
CA ARG A 77 0.03 8.85 -20.92
C ARG A 77 -1.06 9.88 -21.09
N CYS A 78 -1.79 10.20 -20.02
CA CYS A 78 -2.84 11.22 -20.07
C CYS A 78 -2.25 12.61 -20.32
N ALA A 79 -1.17 12.96 -19.61
CA ALA A 79 -0.46 14.23 -19.82
C ALA A 79 0.05 14.38 -21.26
N MET A 80 0.72 13.35 -21.81
CA MET A 80 1.25 13.36 -23.17
C MET A 80 0.17 13.48 -24.24
N ARG A 81 -1.05 13.03 -23.97
CA ARG A 81 -2.17 13.07 -24.92
C ARG A 81 -3.09 14.27 -24.72
N GLY A 82 -2.87 15.07 -23.67
CA GLY A 82 -3.74 16.21 -23.33
C GLY A 82 -5.18 15.79 -22.99
N ILE A 83 -5.38 14.59 -22.41
CA ILE A 83 -6.70 14.08 -22.03
C ILE A 83 -6.86 14.05 -20.52
N GLY A 84 -8.11 14.07 -20.04
CA GLY A 84 -8.41 13.90 -18.61
C GLY A 84 -7.82 12.60 -18.06
N SER A 85 -7.33 12.65 -16.83
CA SER A 85 -6.61 11.54 -16.22
C SER A 85 -7.52 10.73 -15.30
N ARG A 86 -7.55 9.42 -15.51
CA ARG A 86 -8.03 8.39 -14.58
C ARG A 86 -6.95 7.32 -14.47
N PRO A 87 -5.84 7.62 -13.79
CA PRO A 87 -4.67 6.74 -13.76
C PRO A 87 -4.96 5.38 -13.14
N GLU A 88 -5.93 5.28 -12.22
CA GLU A 88 -6.37 4.03 -11.63
C GLU A 88 -6.85 3.00 -12.67
N GLU A 89 -7.31 3.45 -13.82
CA GLU A 89 -7.72 2.58 -14.94
C GLU A 89 -6.53 1.89 -15.62
N TYR A 90 -5.29 2.32 -15.36
CA TYR A 90 -4.10 1.70 -15.94
C TYR A 90 -3.48 0.63 -15.01
N VAL A 91 -3.97 0.51 -13.78
CA VAL A 91 -3.42 -0.43 -12.80
C VAL A 91 -3.59 -1.89 -13.25
N TYR A 92 -4.70 -2.22 -13.94
CA TYR A 92 -4.91 -3.57 -14.46
C TYR A 92 -3.80 -4.03 -15.43
N VAL A 93 -3.21 -3.09 -16.19
CA VAL A 93 -2.09 -3.38 -17.10
C VAL A 93 -0.83 -3.73 -16.31
N ALA A 94 -0.59 -3.02 -15.21
CA ALA A 94 0.52 -3.32 -14.32
C ALA A 94 0.33 -4.67 -13.61
N TYR A 95 -0.90 -5.02 -13.22
CA TYR A 95 -1.18 -6.33 -12.61
C TYR A 95 -1.02 -7.49 -13.60
N ARG A 96 -1.28 -7.29 -14.89
CA ARG A 96 -0.90 -8.25 -15.92
C ARG A 96 0.60 -8.49 -15.92
N ASP A 97 1.39 -7.43 -15.80
CA ASP A 97 2.85 -7.52 -15.75
C ASP A 97 3.33 -8.19 -14.46
N TRP A 98 2.69 -7.93 -13.32
CA TRP A 98 2.94 -8.65 -12.07
C TRP A 98 2.65 -10.15 -12.20
N TYR A 99 1.51 -10.53 -12.78
CA TYR A 99 1.16 -11.93 -13.02
C TYR A 99 2.23 -12.66 -13.83
N TYR A 100 2.76 -12.02 -14.86
CA TYR A 100 3.86 -12.61 -15.64
C TYR A 100 5.14 -12.84 -14.80
N THR A 101 5.40 -12.01 -13.82
CA THR A 101 6.52 -12.26 -12.90
C THR A 101 6.25 -13.49 -12.03
N GLN A 102 5.04 -13.66 -11.54
CA GLN A 102 4.64 -14.78 -10.68
C GLN A 102 4.58 -16.11 -11.43
N THR A 103 4.22 -16.10 -12.70
CA THR A 103 4.26 -17.27 -13.58
C THR A 103 5.64 -17.49 -14.24
N ARG A 104 6.62 -16.67 -13.88
CA ARG A 104 7.98 -16.68 -14.42
C ARG A 104 8.05 -16.53 -15.94
N ASP A 105 7.05 -15.86 -16.51
CA ASP A 105 7.07 -15.53 -17.93
C ASP A 105 8.01 -14.34 -18.15
N ARG A 106 9.15 -14.60 -18.73
CA ARG A 106 10.22 -13.63 -18.99
C ARG A 106 10.08 -12.93 -20.36
N ARG A 107 9.02 -13.21 -21.11
CA ARG A 107 8.79 -12.48 -22.37
C ARG A 107 8.50 -11.01 -22.06
N ILE A 108 9.36 -10.12 -22.56
CA ILE A 108 9.31 -8.69 -22.25
C ILE A 108 8.60 -7.92 -23.40
N GLU A 109 8.28 -8.60 -24.48
CA GLU A 109 7.80 -8.01 -25.73
C GLU A 109 6.53 -7.15 -25.55
N ASP A 110 5.70 -7.49 -24.55
CA ASP A 110 4.48 -6.77 -24.19
C ASP A 110 4.53 -6.15 -22.77
N SER A 111 5.73 -5.87 -22.26
CA SER A 111 5.88 -5.30 -20.91
C SER A 111 5.54 -3.82 -20.88
N TYR A 112 4.73 -3.42 -19.90
CA TYR A 112 4.40 -2.02 -19.61
C TYR A 112 5.16 -1.49 -18.40
N SER A 113 5.56 -2.38 -17.49
CA SER A 113 6.23 -2.03 -16.25
C SER A 113 7.74 -2.28 -16.32
N TRP A 114 8.53 -1.26 -15.98
CA TRP A 114 9.97 -1.42 -15.82
C TRP A 114 10.35 -2.37 -14.68
N LEU A 115 9.44 -2.59 -13.71
CA LEU A 115 9.63 -3.54 -12.60
C LEU A 115 9.87 -4.98 -13.09
N ARG A 116 9.39 -5.34 -14.29
CA ARG A 116 9.69 -6.64 -14.90
C ARG A 116 11.16 -6.85 -15.25
N ALA A 117 11.97 -5.80 -15.29
CA ALA A 117 13.41 -5.92 -15.47
C ALA A 117 14.13 -6.36 -14.17
N LEU A 118 13.47 -6.31 -13.02
CA LEU A 118 14.05 -6.63 -11.72
C LEU A 118 13.92 -8.12 -11.42
N PRO A 119 15.05 -8.86 -11.24
CA PRO A 119 15.01 -10.29 -10.96
C PRO A 119 14.23 -10.67 -9.69
N GLN A 120 14.25 -9.80 -8.67
CA GLN A 120 13.56 -10.01 -7.39
C GLN A 120 12.04 -10.12 -7.55
N MET A 121 11.46 -9.42 -8.55
CA MET A 121 10.01 -9.48 -8.82
C MET A 121 9.55 -10.85 -9.32
N TYR A 122 10.46 -11.73 -9.76
CA TYR A 122 10.13 -13.11 -10.16
C TYR A 122 10.16 -14.10 -9.00
N SER A 123 10.34 -13.63 -7.80
CA SER A 123 10.22 -14.45 -6.59
C SER A 123 8.77 -14.63 -6.21
N LEU A 124 8.32 -15.89 -6.09
CA LEU A 124 7.01 -16.18 -5.49
C LEU A 124 7.08 -15.85 -4.00
N ARG A 125 6.20 -14.97 -3.56
CA ARG A 125 6.16 -14.45 -2.20
C ARG A 125 4.73 -14.53 -1.65
N ALA A 126 4.24 -15.76 -1.51
CA ALA A 126 2.89 -16.08 -1.03
C ALA A 126 1.73 -15.40 -1.80
N PRO A 127 1.76 -15.31 -3.15
CA PRO A 127 0.75 -14.57 -3.88
C PRO A 127 -0.64 -15.13 -3.62
N GLY A 128 -1.58 -14.28 -3.22
CA GLY A 128 -2.96 -14.65 -2.93
C GLY A 128 -3.65 -15.28 -4.15
N ILE A 129 -4.34 -16.41 -3.94
CA ILE A 129 -5.02 -17.18 -5.02
C ILE A 129 -6.03 -16.29 -5.77
N THR A 130 -6.78 -15.45 -5.07
CA THR A 130 -7.74 -14.52 -5.70
C THR A 130 -7.03 -13.53 -6.62
N CYS A 131 -5.89 -12.98 -6.19
CA CYS A 131 -5.08 -12.07 -6.99
C CYS A 131 -4.57 -12.78 -8.26
N MET A 132 -4.02 -13.99 -8.10
CA MET A 132 -3.49 -14.77 -9.23
C MET A 132 -4.57 -15.08 -10.26
N ASN A 133 -5.72 -15.63 -9.83
CA ASN A 133 -6.81 -15.98 -10.75
C ASN A 133 -7.41 -14.75 -11.44
N ALA A 134 -7.55 -13.64 -10.72
CA ALA A 134 -8.05 -12.41 -11.30
C ALA A 134 -7.07 -11.83 -12.33
N CYS A 135 -5.76 -11.83 -12.03
CA CYS A 135 -4.74 -11.37 -12.98
C CYS A 135 -4.63 -12.30 -14.20
N GLU A 136 -4.86 -13.60 -14.06
CA GLU A 136 -4.98 -14.52 -15.18
C GLU A 136 -6.15 -14.13 -16.11
N SER A 137 -7.33 -13.84 -15.52
CA SER A 137 -8.48 -13.35 -16.31
C SER A 137 -8.12 -12.07 -17.06
N ILE A 138 -7.44 -11.11 -16.43
CA ILE A 138 -6.96 -9.88 -17.05
C ILE A 138 -6.04 -10.18 -18.24
N VAL A 139 -5.13 -11.14 -18.11
CA VAL A 139 -4.25 -11.59 -19.22
C VAL A 139 -5.08 -12.14 -20.38
N GLN A 140 -6.12 -12.90 -20.07
CA GLN A 140 -7.04 -13.48 -21.06
C GLN A 140 -8.02 -12.44 -21.64
N ARG A 141 -7.99 -11.20 -21.16
CA ARG A 141 -8.90 -10.10 -21.49
C ARG A 141 -10.35 -10.35 -21.05
N ASP A 142 -10.52 -11.15 -20.00
CA ASP A 142 -11.78 -11.42 -19.36
C ASP A 142 -11.92 -10.58 -18.08
N GLU A 143 -13.15 -10.29 -17.69
CA GLU A 143 -13.40 -9.66 -16.40
C GLU A 143 -13.31 -10.71 -15.28
N PRO A 144 -12.50 -10.47 -14.23
CA PRO A 144 -12.43 -11.38 -13.10
C PRO A 144 -13.79 -11.60 -12.44
N GLN A 145 -14.13 -12.85 -12.20
CA GLN A 145 -15.38 -13.25 -11.57
C GLN A 145 -15.08 -13.96 -10.24
N ASN A 146 -15.45 -13.31 -9.13
CA ASN A 146 -15.34 -13.89 -7.79
C ASN A 146 -16.21 -13.13 -6.79
N ASN A 147 -16.30 -13.66 -5.58
CA ASN A 147 -16.96 -13.00 -4.45
C ASN A 147 -16.00 -12.96 -3.24
N SER A 148 -14.73 -12.65 -3.51
CA SER A 148 -13.68 -12.64 -2.50
C SER A 148 -13.69 -11.36 -1.67
N LYS A 149 -13.60 -11.54 -0.34
CA LYS A 149 -13.37 -10.49 0.65
C LYS A 149 -11.89 -10.30 0.98
N GLY A 150 -10.98 -11.12 0.42
CA GLY A 150 -9.58 -11.23 0.81
C GLY A 150 -8.82 -9.90 0.96
N GLY A 151 -7.78 -9.91 1.80
CA GLY A 151 -6.92 -8.76 2.11
C GLY A 151 -6.20 -8.18 0.88
N GLY A 152 -5.95 -9.00 -0.15
CA GLY A 152 -5.25 -8.60 -1.36
C GLY A 152 -5.85 -7.40 -2.14
N GLY A 153 -7.10 -7.00 -1.82
CA GLY A 153 -7.69 -5.78 -2.38
C GLY A 153 -7.18 -4.49 -1.72
N ILE A 154 -7.06 -4.48 -0.39
CA ILE A 154 -6.68 -3.28 0.38
C ILE A 154 -5.17 -3.09 0.50
N MET A 155 -4.38 -4.17 0.63
CA MET A 155 -2.95 -4.15 0.92
C MET A 155 -2.12 -3.25 -0.02
N ARG A 156 -2.61 -3.00 -1.23
CA ARG A 156 -1.87 -2.38 -2.33
C ARG A 156 -2.41 -1.04 -2.83
N VAL A 157 -3.43 -0.45 -2.17
CA VAL A 157 -4.11 0.76 -2.68
C VAL A 157 -3.47 2.07 -2.26
N ALA A 158 -2.60 2.06 -1.23
CA ALA A 158 -1.95 3.26 -0.73
C ALA A 158 -1.35 4.18 -1.82
N PRO A 159 -0.73 3.68 -2.91
CA PRO A 159 -0.11 4.53 -3.92
C PRO A 159 -1.04 5.57 -4.55
N ILE A 160 -2.37 5.36 -4.62
CA ILE A 160 -3.29 6.37 -5.19
C ILE A 160 -3.43 7.58 -4.27
N ALA A 161 -3.48 7.37 -2.95
CA ALA A 161 -3.49 8.45 -1.96
C ALA A 161 -2.16 9.23 -1.99
N LEU A 162 -1.05 8.52 -2.11
CA LEU A 162 0.29 9.11 -2.17
C LEU A 162 0.49 9.93 -3.44
N LEU A 163 0.01 9.44 -4.58
CA LEU A 163 -0.04 10.19 -5.84
C LEU A 163 -0.83 11.48 -5.69
N HIS A 164 -2.06 11.41 -5.16
CA HIS A 164 -2.91 12.56 -4.88
C HIS A 164 -2.21 13.58 -3.98
N SER A 165 -1.55 13.13 -2.92
CA SER A 165 -0.81 13.98 -1.98
C SER A 165 0.35 14.72 -2.64
N GLY A 166 1.03 14.12 -3.61
CA GLY A 166 2.06 14.77 -4.42
C GLY A 166 1.53 15.98 -5.21
N TYR A 167 0.28 15.94 -5.67
CA TYR A 167 -0.39 17.09 -6.30
C TYR A 167 -0.77 18.16 -5.27
N ILE A 168 -1.37 17.74 -4.15
CA ILE A 168 -1.75 18.67 -3.07
C ILE A 168 -0.54 19.41 -2.50
N ALA A 169 0.61 18.76 -2.37
CA ALA A 169 1.86 19.38 -1.93
C ALA A 169 2.24 20.63 -2.74
N ARG A 170 1.77 20.73 -3.97
CA ARG A 170 2.04 21.84 -4.90
C ARG A 170 0.81 22.69 -5.20
N ALA A 171 -0.20 22.63 -4.32
CA ALA A 171 -1.48 23.33 -4.46
C ALA A 171 -2.19 23.02 -5.79
N ARG A 172 -2.04 21.79 -6.29
CA ARG A 172 -2.75 21.30 -7.49
C ARG A 172 -3.88 20.38 -7.06
N SER A 173 -5.08 20.62 -7.57
CA SER A 173 -6.19 19.67 -7.41
C SER A 173 -5.99 18.49 -8.35
N PHE A 174 -6.28 17.27 -7.84
CA PHE A 174 -6.24 16.05 -8.64
C PHE A 174 -7.55 15.27 -8.53
N TYR A 175 -7.98 14.96 -7.31
CA TYR A 175 -9.24 14.29 -7.03
C TYR A 175 -10.04 15.05 -5.96
N THR A 176 -11.38 14.97 -6.04
CA THR A 176 -12.24 15.19 -4.87
C THR A 176 -12.17 13.97 -3.94
N HIS A 177 -12.73 14.08 -2.74
CA HIS A 177 -12.79 12.93 -1.81
C HIS A 177 -13.56 11.75 -2.41
N GLU A 178 -14.68 12.03 -3.09
CA GLU A 178 -15.50 10.99 -3.72
C GLU A 178 -14.74 10.32 -4.89
N GLU A 179 -14.06 11.09 -5.71
CA GLU A 179 -13.25 10.55 -6.80
C GLU A 179 -12.10 9.71 -6.27
N LEU A 180 -11.45 10.15 -5.19
CA LEU A 180 -10.36 9.44 -4.57
C LEU A 180 -10.82 8.11 -3.94
N ALA A 181 -11.98 8.10 -3.26
CA ALA A 181 -12.60 6.89 -2.74
C ALA A 181 -12.93 5.91 -3.88
N ARG A 182 -13.51 6.40 -4.99
CA ARG A 182 -13.80 5.58 -6.18
C ARG A 182 -12.55 5.02 -6.82
N ALA A 183 -11.45 5.78 -6.84
CA ALA A 183 -10.17 5.32 -7.38
C ALA A 183 -9.60 4.16 -6.55
N GLY A 184 -9.62 4.25 -5.21
CA GLY A 184 -9.24 3.15 -4.32
C GLY A 184 -10.08 1.89 -4.54
N VAL A 185 -11.41 2.05 -4.65
CA VAL A 185 -12.33 0.95 -4.98
C VAL A 185 -12.01 0.35 -6.36
N THR A 186 -11.75 1.17 -7.37
CA THR A 186 -11.42 0.70 -8.73
C THR A 186 -10.18 -0.19 -8.72
N ILE A 187 -9.13 0.21 -7.99
CA ILE A 187 -7.90 -0.57 -7.86
C ILE A 187 -8.16 -1.92 -7.17
N ALA A 188 -8.89 -1.92 -6.05
CA ALA A 188 -9.20 -3.15 -5.32
C ALA A 188 -10.08 -4.10 -6.15
N ARG A 189 -11.08 -3.55 -6.84
CA ARG A 189 -12.02 -4.31 -7.70
C ARG A 189 -11.38 -4.93 -8.94
N CYS A 190 -10.15 -4.57 -9.29
CA CYS A 190 -9.41 -5.29 -10.33
C CYS A 190 -9.33 -6.80 -10.02
N THR A 191 -9.31 -7.16 -8.73
CA THR A 191 -9.16 -8.56 -8.30
C THR A 191 -10.25 -9.04 -7.35
N HIS A 192 -10.78 -8.19 -6.44
CA HIS A 192 -11.73 -8.58 -5.40
C HIS A 192 -13.10 -7.96 -5.68
N LYS A 193 -14.14 -8.78 -5.83
CA LYS A 193 -15.45 -8.33 -6.29
C LYS A 193 -16.51 -8.24 -5.19
N HIS A 194 -16.28 -8.78 -3.98
CA HIS A 194 -17.16 -8.59 -2.83
C HIS A 194 -17.04 -7.17 -2.26
N PRO A 195 -18.12 -6.50 -1.82
CA PRO A 195 -18.06 -5.16 -1.24
C PRO A 195 -17.05 -5.04 -0.09
N LEU A 196 -17.02 -5.99 0.85
CA LEU A 196 -16.01 -6.00 1.93
C LEU A 196 -14.60 -6.33 1.47
N GLY A 197 -14.37 -6.71 0.20
CA GLY A 197 -13.05 -6.85 -0.40
C GLY A 197 -12.53 -5.54 -1.03
N PHE A 198 -13.40 -4.55 -1.29
CA PHE A 198 -13.00 -3.31 -1.95
C PHE A 198 -13.40 -2.02 -1.18
N LEU A 199 -14.44 -2.00 -0.36
CA LEU A 199 -14.84 -0.82 0.42
C LEU A 199 -13.77 -0.39 1.44
N PRO A 200 -13.08 -1.32 2.15
CA PRO A 200 -11.99 -0.94 3.05
C PRO A 200 -10.85 -0.21 2.34
N ALA A 201 -10.63 -0.49 1.04
CA ALA A 201 -9.65 0.22 0.23
C ALA A 201 -9.98 1.72 0.07
N ALA A 202 -11.26 2.08 -0.03
CA ALA A 202 -11.67 3.48 -0.02
C ALA A 202 -11.34 4.17 1.32
N LEU A 203 -11.58 3.49 2.44
CA LEU A 203 -11.27 4.03 3.77
C LEU A 203 -9.77 4.29 3.93
N LEU A 204 -8.92 3.31 3.59
CA LEU A 204 -7.46 3.47 3.65
C LEU A 204 -6.98 4.61 2.75
N THR A 205 -7.50 4.67 1.53
CA THR A 205 -7.13 5.72 0.56
C THR A 205 -7.48 7.11 1.07
N LEU A 206 -8.69 7.30 1.60
CA LEU A 206 -9.14 8.57 2.16
C LEU A 206 -8.36 8.93 3.42
N LEU A 207 -8.16 7.98 4.33
CA LEU A 207 -7.40 8.21 5.57
C LEU A 207 -5.99 8.69 5.26
N LEU A 208 -5.25 7.99 4.38
CA LEU A 208 -3.89 8.37 4.02
C LEU A 208 -3.82 9.78 3.41
N ALA A 209 -4.74 10.11 2.50
CA ALA A 209 -4.76 11.43 1.85
C ALA A 209 -5.01 12.58 2.85
N GLU A 210 -5.80 12.34 3.90
CA GLU A 210 -6.06 13.33 4.95
C GLU A 210 -4.86 13.47 5.90
N ILE A 211 -4.38 12.35 6.46
CA ILE A 211 -3.35 12.40 7.52
C ILE A 211 -1.99 12.86 7.04
N ILE A 212 -1.63 12.57 5.79
CA ILE A 212 -0.31 12.89 5.22
C ILE A 212 -0.02 14.40 5.16
N THR A 213 -1.05 15.23 5.25
CA THR A 213 -0.94 16.69 5.25
C THR A 213 -0.93 17.30 6.65
N MET A 214 -1.12 16.48 7.68
CA MET A 214 -1.20 16.89 9.10
C MET A 214 0.13 16.62 9.81
N SER A 215 0.42 17.39 10.87
CA SER A 215 1.53 17.03 11.76
C SER A 215 1.17 15.78 12.58
N PRO A 216 2.17 15.03 13.11
CA PRO A 216 1.89 13.87 13.97
C PRO A 216 0.99 14.19 15.17
N GLU A 217 1.17 15.37 15.78
CA GLU A 217 0.35 15.84 16.90
C GLU A 217 -1.10 16.11 16.46
N GLU A 218 -1.30 16.69 15.27
CA GLU A 218 -2.64 16.90 14.72
C GLU A 218 -3.32 15.58 14.40
N VAL A 219 -2.60 14.60 13.85
CA VAL A 219 -3.14 13.27 13.59
C VAL A 219 -3.55 12.60 14.91
N ALA A 220 -2.70 12.61 15.93
CA ALA A 220 -3.01 12.02 17.24
C ALA A 220 -4.29 12.60 17.87
N LEU A 221 -4.55 13.89 17.65
CA LEU A 221 -5.75 14.55 18.15
C LEU A 221 -7.01 14.32 17.30
N ARG A 222 -6.87 14.01 16.01
CA ARG A 222 -7.95 14.10 15.04
C ARG A 222 -8.24 12.80 14.29
N ILE A 223 -7.43 11.76 14.43
CA ILE A 223 -7.53 10.55 13.62
C ILE A 223 -8.93 9.93 13.63
N GLU A 224 -9.60 9.88 14.78
CA GLU A 224 -10.96 9.36 14.88
C GLU A 224 -11.98 10.22 14.11
N SER A 225 -11.85 11.54 14.17
CA SER A 225 -12.71 12.44 13.39
C SER A 225 -12.45 12.34 11.89
N VAL A 226 -11.21 12.07 11.49
CA VAL A 226 -10.85 11.79 10.10
C VAL A 226 -11.45 10.47 9.64
N VAL A 227 -11.35 9.42 10.44
CA VAL A 227 -11.97 8.11 10.15
C VAL A 227 -13.51 8.26 10.03
N ALA A 228 -14.14 9.01 10.92
CA ALA A 228 -15.59 9.28 10.83
C ALA A 228 -15.97 10.01 9.52
N LYS A 229 -15.17 10.98 9.10
CA LYS A 229 -15.32 11.65 7.79
C LYS A 229 -15.18 10.67 6.63
N CYS A 230 -14.18 9.79 6.66
CA CYS A 230 -13.99 8.75 5.63
C CYS A 230 -15.19 7.80 5.55
N LEU A 231 -15.71 7.35 6.69
CA LEU A 231 -16.93 6.53 6.76
C LEU A 231 -18.15 7.24 6.16
N SER A 232 -18.34 8.54 6.45
CA SER A 232 -19.42 9.35 5.84
C SER A 232 -19.33 9.34 4.31
N VAL A 233 -18.15 9.59 3.74
CA VAL A 233 -17.94 9.56 2.28
C VAL A 233 -18.27 8.18 1.70
N VAL A 234 -17.79 7.10 2.32
CA VAL A 234 -18.09 5.73 1.88
C VAL A 234 -19.59 5.43 2.00
N GLY A 235 -20.24 5.85 3.09
CA GLY A 235 -21.68 5.70 3.30
C GLY A 235 -22.50 6.43 2.24
N GLU A 236 -22.15 7.68 1.91
CA GLU A 236 -22.81 8.47 0.87
C GLU A 236 -22.67 7.85 -0.52
N LEU A 237 -21.49 7.32 -0.85
CA LEU A 237 -21.19 6.76 -2.17
C LEU A 237 -21.77 5.37 -2.39
N TYR A 238 -21.77 4.53 -1.35
CA TYR A 238 -22.02 3.10 -1.48
C TYR A 238 -23.16 2.58 -0.60
N GLY A 239 -23.66 3.37 0.33
CA GLY A 239 -24.68 2.95 1.30
C GLY A 239 -26.05 2.62 0.71
N VAL A 240 -26.34 3.01 -0.55
CA VAL A 240 -27.57 2.61 -1.23
C VAL A 240 -27.40 1.23 -1.89
N GLU A 241 -26.28 1.01 -2.55
CA GLU A 241 -26.00 -0.22 -3.33
C GLU A 241 -25.54 -1.37 -2.43
N TYR A 242 -24.70 -1.09 -1.40
CA TYR A 242 -24.07 -2.09 -0.51
C TYR A 242 -24.39 -1.84 0.95
N ARG A 243 -25.68 -1.58 1.26
CA ARG A 243 -26.11 -1.10 2.58
C ARG A 243 -25.60 -1.94 3.74
N ASP A 244 -25.79 -3.26 3.66
CA ASP A 244 -25.45 -4.15 4.77
C ASP A 244 -23.93 -4.27 4.97
N ASP A 245 -23.17 -4.26 3.88
CA ASP A 245 -21.72 -4.28 3.92
C ASP A 245 -21.14 -2.96 4.47
N VAL A 246 -21.71 -1.82 4.09
CA VAL A 246 -21.30 -0.50 4.61
C VAL A 246 -21.59 -0.41 6.10
N LEU A 247 -22.78 -0.81 6.58
CA LEU A 247 -23.12 -0.81 8.00
C LEU A 247 -22.23 -1.76 8.81
N TYR A 248 -21.91 -2.93 8.25
CA TYR A 248 -20.99 -3.87 8.88
C TYR A 248 -19.56 -3.29 8.98
N LEU A 249 -19.06 -2.69 7.91
CA LEU A 249 -17.74 -2.06 7.88
C LEU A 249 -17.64 -0.87 8.86
N GLU A 250 -18.72 -0.07 8.95
CA GLU A 250 -18.82 1.01 9.92
C GLU A 250 -18.74 0.48 11.35
N GLU A 251 -19.55 -0.54 11.71
CA GLU A 251 -19.53 -1.13 13.05
C GLU A 251 -18.17 -1.74 13.39
N LEU A 252 -17.52 -2.45 12.44
CA LEU A 252 -16.20 -3.02 12.66
C LEU A 252 -15.14 -1.94 12.86
N THR A 253 -15.18 -0.87 12.07
CA THR A 253 -14.30 0.30 12.21
C THR A 253 -14.50 0.99 13.57
N GLN A 254 -15.73 1.20 13.99
CA GLN A 254 -16.04 1.77 15.31
C GLN A 254 -15.60 0.85 16.45
N ARG A 255 -15.68 -0.47 16.25
CA ARG A 255 -15.15 -1.45 17.22
C ARG A 255 -13.65 -1.33 17.36
N ALA A 256 -12.91 -1.21 16.25
CA ALA A 256 -11.45 -1.00 16.26
C ALA A 256 -11.08 0.25 17.08
N LEU A 257 -11.78 1.37 16.87
CA LEU A 257 -11.56 2.60 17.64
C LEU A 257 -11.87 2.41 19.14
N ARG A 258 -12.96 1.72 19.47
CA ARG A 258 -13.30 1.47 20.89
C ARG A 258 -12.27 0.59 21.60
N VAL A 259 -11.80 -0.47 20.95
CA VAL A 259 -10.80 -1.36 21.60
C VAL A 259 -9.43 -0.70 21.68
N ALA A 260 -9.12 0.27 20.81
CA ALA A 260 -7.88 1.04 20.88
C ALA A 260 -7.74 1.88 22.17
N HIS A 261 -8.86 2.22 22.81
CA HIS A 261 -8.89 2.93 24.11
C HIS A 261 -9.17 1.99 25.30
N SER A 262 -9.21 0.69 25.08
CA SER A 262 -9.44 -0.28 26.15
C SER A 262 -8.14 -0.62 26.89
N HIS A 263 -8.27 -1.41 27.97
CA HIS A 263 -7.12 -1.95 28.69
C HIS A 263 -6.78 -3.38 28.25
N LEU A 264 -7.30 -3.83 27.12
CA LEU A 264 -6.97 -5.12 26.53
C LEU A 264 -5.52 -5.14 26.04
N THR A 265 -4.90 -6.31 26.09
CA THR A 265 -3.64 -6.54 25.38
C THR A 265 -3.88 -6.51 23.87
N ASP A 266 -2.82 -6.26 23.07
CA ASP A 266 -2.95 -6.23 21.60
C ASP A 266 -3.58 -7.52 21.06
N VAL A 267 -3.16 -8.67 21.57
CA VAL A 267 -3.70 -9.98 21.16
C VAL A 267 -5.20 -10.11 21.48
N GLU A 268 -5.63 -9.68 22.67
CA GLU A 268 -7.04 -9.70 23.06
C GLU A 268 -7.86 -8.75 22.18
N ALA A 269 -7.37 -7.52 21.96
CA ALA A 269 -8.04 -6.53 21.13
C ALA A 269 -8.16 -6.99 19.67
N ILE A 270 -7.08 -7.49 19.06
CA ILE A 270 -7.05 -7.98 17.70
C ILE A 270 -7.99 -9.17 17.54
N SER A 271 -8.05 -10.09 18.51
CA SER A 271 -8.97 -11.23 18.45
C SER A 271 -10.46 -10.85 18.34
N LEU A 272 -10.83 -9.63 18.77
CA LEU A 272 -12.19 -9.09 18.63
C LEU A 272 -12.45 -8.47 17.23
N LEU A 273 -11.40 -8.26 16.44
CA LEU A 273 -11.46 -7.63 15.12
C LEU A 273 -11.37 -8.65 13.99
N GLY A 274 -10.75 -9.80 14.23
CA GLY A 274 -10.58 -10.87 13.25
C GLY A 274 -9.17 -11.42 13.19
N GLN A 275 -8.83 -12.01 12.04
CA GLN A 275 -7.51 -12.57 11.75
C GLN A 275 -6.78 -11.84 10.59
N GLY A 276 -7.41 -10.83 9.97
CA GLY A 276 -6.79 -10.07 8.89
C GLY A 276 -6.88 -10.70 7.49
N TRP A 277 -7.35 -11.95 7.35
CA TRP A 277 -7.48 -12.62 6.05
C TRP A 277 -8.46 -11.94 5.08
N THR A 278 -9.36 -11.12 5.60
CA THR A 278 -10.30 -10.33 4.81
C THR A 278 -9.98 -8.85 4.91
N ALA A 279 -10.30 -8.10 3.85
CA ALA A 279 -9.91 -6.68 3.76
C ALA A 279 -10.53 -5.81 4.87
N ASP A 280 -11.75 -6.13 5.32
CA ASP A 280 -12.42 -5.48 6.43
C ASP A 280 -11.73 -5.75 7.77
N GLU A 281 -11.31 -7.00 8.03
CA GLU A 281 -10.53 -7.37 9.22
C GLU A 281 -9.14 -6.73 9.19
N ALA A 282 -8.43 -6.83 8.05
CA ALA A 282 -7.10 -6.23 7.89
C ALA A 282 -7.13 -4.70 8.12
N TRP A 283 -8.16 -4.02 7.60
CA TRP A 283 -8.40 -2.60 7.89
C TRP A 283 -8.59 -2.33 9.38
N ALA A 284 -9.46 -3.11 10.04
CA ALA A 284 -9.80 -2.90 11.45
C ALA A 284 -8.60 -3.14 12.38
N ILE A 285 -7.82 -4.21 12.12
CA ILE A 285 -6.59 -4.52 12.88
C ILE A 285 -5.55 -3.43 12.69
N ALA A 286 -5.27 -3.04 11.44
CA ALA A 286 -4.29 -1.99 11.16
C ALA A 286 -4.69 -0.64 11.77
N LEU A 287 -5.98 -0.28 11.70
CA LEU A 287 -6.49 0.94 12.33
C LEU A 287 -6.35 0.89 13.85
N TYR A 288 -6.72 -0.23 14.48
CA TYR A 288 -6.52 -0.45 15.91
C TYR A 288 -5.07 -0.21 16.31
N CYS A 289 -4.13 -0.91 15.65
CA CYS A 289 -2.71 -0.81 15.97
C CYS A 289 -2.16 0.60 15.79
N ALA A 290 -2.55 1.29 14.72
CA ALA A 290 -2.14 2.66 14.45
C ALA A 290 -2.69 3.66 15.49
N VAL A 291 -3.93 3.50 15.94
CA VAL A 291 -4.55 4.39 16.94
C VAL A 291 -4.04 4.10 18.34
N HIS A 292 -3.95 2.82 18.73
CA HIS A 292 -3.49 2.43 20.06
C HIS A 292 -2.03 2.78 20.31
N HIS A 293 -1.19 2.63 19.29
CA HIS A 293 0.25 2.90 19.35
C HIS A 293 0.63 4.14 18.51
N ILE A 294 -0.20 5.16 18.49
CA ILE A 294 -0.06 6.35 17.62
C ILE A 294 1.28 7.08 17.80
N ASP A 295 1.92 6.92 18.95
CA ASP A 295 3.20 7.52 19.34
C ASP A 295 4.44 6.71 18.95
N SER A 296 4.27 5.48 18.42
CA SER A 296 5.40 4.59 18.08
C SER A 296 5.09 3.69 16.87
N VAL A 297 5.73 4.00 15.76
CA VAL A 297 5.64 3.18 14.54
C VAL A 297 6.09 1.74 14.78
N GLU A 298 7.13 1.55 15.62
CA GLU A 298 7.64 0.22 15.93
C GLU A 298 6.60 -0.61 16.69
N ARG A 299 5.99 -0.05 17.75
CA ARG A 299 4.97 -0.76 18.54
C ARG A 299 3.72 -1.05 17.70
N ALA A 300 3.30 -0.10 16.90
CA ALA A 300 2.14 -0.28 16.03
C ALA A 300 2.34 -1.45 15.04
N ILE A 301 3.48 -1.51 14.37
CA ILE A 301 3.79 -2.59 13.42
C ILE A 301 4.00 -3.92 14.15
N ILE A 302 4.72 -3.93 15.29
CA ILE A 302 4.89 -5.16 16.12
C ILE A 302 3.53 -5.72 16.52
N ALA A 303 2.61 -4.88 17.00
CA ALA A 303 1.26 -5.32 17.35
C ALA A 303 0.53 -5.88 16.12
N ALA A 304 0.64 -5.21 14.95
CA ALA A 304 -0.03 -5.59 13.72
C ALA A 304 0.44 -6.91 13.11
N VAL A 305 1.63 -7.41 13.48
CA VAL A 305 2.18 -8.67 12.93
C VAL A 305 2.18 -9.84 13.91
N ASN A 306 1.94 -9.61 15.20
CA ASN A 306 2.04 -10.65 16.25
C ASN A 306 0.68 -11.19 16.69
N HIS A 307 -0.10 -11.70 15.74
CA HIS A 307 -1.43 -12.30 15.99
C HIS A 307 -1.64 -13.56 15.14
N ASP A 308 -2.78 -14.22 15.32
CA ASP A 308 -3.18 -15.32 14.45
C ASP A 308 -3.73 -14.78 13.14
N GLY A 309 -3.06 -15.02 12.01
CA GLY A 309 -3.62 -14.69 10.70
C GLY A 309 -2.69 -13.95 9.75
N ASP A 310 -3.26 -13.06 8.94
CA ASP A 310 -2.63 -12.35 7.81
C ASP A 310 -1.72 -11.21 8.32
N SER A 311 -0.55 -11.59 8.81
CA SER A 311 0.37 -10.69 9.52
C SER A 311 1.10 -9.71 8.60
N ASP A 312 1.41 -10.09 7.38
CA ASP A 312 2.07 -9.21 6.41
C ASP A 312 1.11 -8.14 5.89
N SER A 313 -0.12 -8.48 5.52
CA SER A 313 -1.14 -7.50 5.11
C SER A 313 -1.48 -6.51 6.24
N THR A 314 -1.71 -6.99 7.46
CA THR A 314 -2.00 -6.11 8.60
C THR A 314 -0.80 -5.23 8.97
N GLY A 315 0.42 -5.79 8.93
CA GLY A 315 1.68 -5.07 9.09
C GLY A 315 1.91 -4.01 8.00
N SER A 316 1.66 -4.37 6.74
CA SER A 316 1.78 -3.47 5.58
C SER A 316 0.80 -2.29 5.67
N ILE A 317 -0.48 -2.54 5.94
CA ILE A 317 -1.50 -1.49 6.05
C ILE A 317 -1.22 -0.58 7.25
N CYS A 318 -0.88 -1.15 8.42
CA CYS A 318 -0.47 -0.38 9.59
C CYS A 318 0.76 0.47 9.29
N GLY A 319 1.76 -0.11 8.62
CA GLY A 319 2.96 0.58 8.16
C GLY A 319 2.66 1.76 7.22
N ASN A 320 1.72 1.60 6.28
CA ASN A 320 1.26 2.71 5.43
C ASN A 320 0.75 3.89 6.26
N VAL A 321 -0.11 3.62 7.25
CA VAL A 321 -0.69 4.67 8.11
C VAL A 321 0.38 5.32 8.98
N MET A 322 1.15 4.53 9.72
CA MET A 322 2.18 5.04 10.62
C MET A 322 3.30 5.76 9.88
N GLY A 323 3.72 5.25 8.73
CA GLY A 323 4.72 5.89 7.89
C GLY A 323 4.25 7.21 7.30
N ALA A 324 2.95 7.34 6.97
CA ALA A 324 2.35 8.60 6.55
C ALA A 324 2.24 9.64 7.70
N ILE A 325 2.27 9.20 8.96
CA ILE A 325 2.26 10.07 10.14
C ILE A 325 3.66 10.55 10.48
N CYS A 326 4.63 9.63 10.58
CA CYS A 326 5.95 9.96 11.13
C CYS A 326 7.01 10.32 10.08
N GLY A 327 6.81 9.96 8.81
CA GLY A 327 7.74 10.22 7.71
C GLY A 327 8.94 9.28 7.66
N TYR A 328 9.62 9.32 6.51
CA TYR A 328 10.76 8.43 6.24
C TYR A 328 12.00 8.76 7.09
N ASN A 329 12.30 10.03 7.30
CA ASN A 329 13.46 10.44 8.09
C ASN A 329 13.41 9.86 9.50
N HIS A 330 12.24 9.89 10.15
CA HIS A 330 12.04 9.31 11.48
C HIS A 330 12.28 7.79 11.50
N ILE A 331 11.80 7.08 10.46
CA ILE A 331 11.94 5.62 10.34
C ILE A 331 13.39 5.24 10.06
N ALA A 332 14.05 5.97 9.16
CA ALA A 332 15.43 5.72 8.75
C ALA A 332 16.44 5.95 9.89
N GLU A 333 16.27 7.04 10.65
CA GLU A 333 17.13 7.35 11.81
C GLU A 333 17.10 6.26 12.87
N ARG A 334 15.95 5.63 13.08
CA ARG A 334 15.77 4.58 14.08
C ARG A 334 16.17 3.21 13.60
N SER A 335 16.31 3.02 12.28
CA SER A 335 16.61 1.71 11.67
C SER A 335 15.70 0.62 12.20
N ILE A 336 14.38 0.91 12.25
CA ILE A 336 13.37 0.02 12.84
C ILE A 336 13.51 -1.40 12.33
N PHE A 337 13.38 -2.37 13.25
CA PHE A 337 13.50 -3.82 13.01
C PHE A 337 14.84 -4.30 12.44
N CYS A 338 15.80 -3.41 12.23
CA CYS A 338 17.09 -3.76 11.63
C CYS A 338 18.06 -4.32 12.69
N PRO A 339 18.93 -5.28 12.31
CA PRO A 339 20.06 -5.67 13.14
C PRO A 339 20.96 -4.48 13.46
N THR A 340 21.60 -4.51 14.64
CA THR A 340 22.50 -3.45 15.07
C THR A 340 23.54 -3.09 14.01
N GLY A 341 23.65 -1.81 13.69
CA GLY A 341 24.62 -1.26 12.74
C GLY A 341 24.20 -1.32 11.27
N ARG A 342 22.95 -1.71 10.97
CA ARG A 342 22.39 -1.66 9.61
C ARG A 342 21.27 -0.63 9.51
N SER A 343 21.16 0.02 8.36
CA SER A 343 20.01 0.87 8.04
C SER A 343 18.87 0.05 7.43
N LEU A 344 17.67 0.64 7.41
CA LEU A 344 16.50 0.05 6.74
C LEU A 344 16.78 -0.18 5.25
N GLU A 345 17.42 0.78 4.56
CA GLU A 345 17.78 0.68 3.15
C GLU A 345 18.75 -0.49 2.87
N GLN A 346 19.69 -0.75 3.79
CA GLN A 346 20.63 -1.87 3.64
C GLN A 346 19.97 -3.23 3.89
N THR A 347 18.89 -3.24 4.69
CA THR A 347 18.29 -4.48 5.20
C THR A 347 17.06 -4.87 4.40
N LEU A 348 16.16 -3.94 4.07
CA LEU A 348 14.92 -4.24 3.36
C LEU A 348 15.17 -4.57 1.87
N GLU A 349 14.53 -5.60 1.36
CA GLU A 349 14.56 -5.95 -0.07
C GLU A 349 13.93 -4.82 -0.89
N LEU A 350 14.52 -4.49 -2.06
CA LEU A 350 14.03 -3.46 -2.99
C LEU A 350 13.82 -2.05 -2.39
N SER A 351 14.48 -1.73 -1.29
CA SER A 351 14.37 -0.41 -0.64
C SER A 351 14.67 0.77 -1.57
N ASP A 352 15.64 0.62 -2.47
CA ASP A 352 15.99 1.59 -3.51
C ASP A 352 14.87 1.79 -4.53
N VAL A 353 14.19 0.72 -4.92
CA VAL A 353 13.03 0.74 -5.83
C VAL A 353 11.83 1.40 -5.15
N ILE A 354 11.57 1.06 -3.89
CA ILE A 354 10.48 1.64 -3.10
C ILE A 354 10.65 3.15 -2.98
N LEU A 355 11.87 3.61 -2.63
CA LEU A 355 12.19 5.04 -2.51
C LEU A 355 12.10 5.76 -3.87
N ALA A 356 12.57 5.13 -4.95
CA ALA A 356 12.49 5.71 -6.28
C ALA A 356 11.01 5.91 -6.71
N ILE A 357 10.15 4.93 -6.46
CA ILE A 357 8.72 5.02 -6.76
C ILE A 357 8.03 6.06 -5.86
N ALA A 358 8.40 6.14 -4.57
CA ALA A 358 7.88 7.16 -3.68
C ALA A 358 8.22 8.58 -4.18
N ASP A 359 9.43 8.77 -4.66
CA ASP A 359 9.87 10.03 -5.26
C ASP A 359 9.08 10.35 -6.53
N ASP A 360 8.90 9.38 -7.41
CA ASP A 360 8.15 9.53 -8.65
C ASP A 360 6.67 9.86 -8.36
N LEU A 361 6.03 9.23 -7.36
CA LEU A 361 4.67 9.59 -6.91
C LEU A 361 4.61 11.06 -6.44
N SER A 362 5.61 11.51 -5.68
CA SER A 362 5.64 12.87 -5.15
C SER A 362 5.85 13.95 -6.23
N THR A 363 6.44 13.60 -7.37
CA THR A 363 6.79 14.53 -8.46
C THR A 363 5.92 14.37 -9.72
N SER A 364 5.01 13.40 -9.74
CA SER A 364 4.18 13.06 -10.91
C SER A 364 3.40 14.24 -11.50
N CYS A 365 3.01 15.20 -10.66
CA CYS A 365 2.31 16.42 -11.09
C CYS A 365 3.18 17.37 -11.95
N LEU A 366 4.50 17.16 -12.02
CA LEU A 366 5.44 17.95 -12.82
C LEU A 366 5.58 17.43 -14.25
N ILE A 367 4.94 16.33 -14.61
CA ILE A 367 5.12 15.67 -15.92
C ILE A 367 4.85 16.63 -17.10
N ASN A 368 3.88 17.54 -16.98
CA ASN A 368 3.59 18.53 -18.01
C ASN A 368 4.70 19.60 -18.16
N GLU A 369 5.53 19.77 -17.14
CA GLU A 369 6.66 20.70 -17.16
C GLU A 369 7.89 20.07 -17.82
N TYR A 370 7.93 18.74 -17.91
CA TYR A 370 9.02 18.02 -18.56
C TYR A 370 9.03 18.18 -20.07
N ASP A 371 7.93 18.58 -20.70
CA ASP A 371 7.85 18.74 -22.17
C ASP A 371 8.85 19.77 -22.73
N ALA A 372 9.26 20.74 -21.91
CA ALA A 372 10.18 21.81 -22.31
C ALA A 372 11.67 21.50 -22.02
N LEU A 373 11.97 20.42 -21.31
CA LEU A 373 13.31 20.17 -20.78
C LEU A 373 13.87 18.84 -21.29
N ASP A 374 15.06 18.88 -21.86
CA ASP A 374 15.84 17.70 -22.21
C ASP A 374 16.80 17.37 -21.04
N THR A 375 16.23 16.93 -19.90
CA THR A 375 16.97 16.62 -18.67
C THR A 375 17.09 15.13 -18.46
N PRO A 376 18.15 14.67 -17.72
CA PRO A 376 18.29 13.26 -17.36
C PRO A 376 17.09 12.71 -16.58
N GLU A 377 16.46 13.54 -15.72
CA GLU A 377 15.28 13.17 -14.93
C GLU A 377 14.08 12.90 -15.85
N LYS A 378 13.86 13.74 -16.88
CA LYS A 378 12.84 13.51 -17.88
C LYS A 378 13.08 12.22 -18.66
N GLN A 379 14.32 11.98 -19.11
CA GLN A 379 14.66 10.77 -19.83
C GLN A 379 14.39 9.52 -18.97
N LEU A 380 14.82 9.51 -17.71
CA LEU A 380 14.58 8.43 -16.78
C LEU A 380 13.07 8.21 -16.53
N TRP A 381 12.29 9.30 -16.39
CA TRP A 381 10.84 9.23 -16.24
C TRP A 381 10.18 8.54 -17.45
N PHE A 382 10.54 8.98 -18.66
CA PHE A 382 9.96 8.40 -19.89
C PHE A 382 10.41 6.95 -20.11
N GLU A 383 11.63 6.58 -19.73
CA GLU A 383 12.08 5.19 -19.73
C GLU A 383 11.26 4.30 -18.81
N ARG A 384 10.81 4.83 -17.66
CA ARG A 384 10.00 4.10 -16.69
C ARG A 384 8.52 4.02 -17.07
N TYR A 385 7.92 5.12 -17.56
CA TYR A 385 6.47 5.27 -17.59
C TYR A 385 5.86 5.63 -18.96
N CYS A 386 6.66 5.96 -19.97
CA CYS A 386 6.12 6.46 -21.24
C CYS A 386 5.89 5.39 -22.28
N GLU A 387 6.72 4.40 -22.38
CA GLU A 387 6.66 3.45 -23.48
C GLU A 387 5.99 2.13 -23.07
N MET A 388 4.91 1.79 -23.79
CA MET A 388 4.75 0.40 -24.20
C MET A 388 6.04 0.07 -24.95
N LYS A 389 6.93 -0.70 -24.34
CA LYS A 389 8.09 -1.16 -25.08
C LYS A 389 7.64 -2.28 -26.02
N PRO A 390 7.30 -1.98 -27.30
CA PRO A 390 7.33 -3.00 -28.29
C PRO A 390 8.80 -3.26 -28.51
N THR A 391 9.23 -4.48 -28.20
CA THR A 391 10.45 -5.06 -28.76
C THR A 391 11.71 -4.22 -28.63
N GLY A 392 12.53 -4.59 -27.72
CA GLY A 392 13.90 -4.16 -27.67
C GLY A 392 14.21 -3.27 -26.49
N ILE A 393 14.54 -3.91 -25.40
CA ILE A 393 15.55 -3.36 -24.50
C ILE A 393 16.68 -2.91 -25.43
N ARG A 394 16.83 -1.59 -25.57
CA ARG A 394 18.12 -1.09 -26.00
C ARG A 394 19.10 -1.61 -24.99
N GLN A 395 19.94 -2.54 -25.44
CA GLN A 395 21.06 -3.05 -24.66
C GLN A 395 21.81 -1.84 -24.09
N MET A 396 21.78 -1.69 -22.76
CA MET A 396 22.84 -1.02 -22.06
C MET A 396 24.00 -1.97 -21.92
#